data_9536ef166389359e50215af31c98ba07
#
_entry.id   9536ef166389359e50215af31c98ba07
#
_cell.length_a   1.000
_cell.length_b   1.000
_cell.length_c   1.000
_cell.angle_alpha   90.00
_cell.angle_beta   90.00
_cell.angle_gamma   90.00
#
_symmetry.space_group_name_H-M   'P 1'
#
loop_
_entity.id
_entity.type
_entity.pdbx_description
1 polymer ?
#
loop_
_entity_poly.entity_id
_entity_poly.type
_entity_poly.pdbx_seq_one_letter_code
_entity_poly.pdbx_strand_id
1 'polypeptide(L)'
;MNTLTILGLLPLVGSAAVFLLPKGSDLLAKQVALAVSIVVAIAGLGTALSFDRSVTGFQFVEKHQWIPAFGINYALGVDGISLLLILLALVLTPIVIAACWHEAEGGRWSVKNFFGLILILETMIVGVFAATDIFLFYVFFEAMLIPVYFLIGGYGTGEKAAAAVKFLLYSLFGGLLMLASIIGLYVISGNQLEAPTFDVTALSQLTIDPVTQRMLFLGFFIAFAIKAPLWPFHTWLPDAARAATPGTSVLLLGVLDKVGTYGMIRFCLSLFPEASKEFGPTIIVLSLISIFYGAFLAIAQGTSSGDGNIKALISYTSISHFGFITLGIFAFTQQSHSGATLYMINHGFSTAALFLIAGIG
;
A
#
# COMPACT_ATOMS: atom_id res chain seq x y z
N MET A 1 3.39 24.74 7.76
CA MET A 1 3.67 24.59 6.30
C MET A 1 3.00 23.30 5.86
N ASN A 2 2.26 23.30 4.77
CA ASN A 2 1.55 22.11 4.26
C ASN A 2 2.51 21.17 3.49
N THR A 3 3.53 20.67 4.17
CA THR A 3 4.62 19.89 3.55
C THR A 3 4.13 18.56 2.98
N LEU A 4 3.33 17.81 3.76
CA LEU A 4 2.80 16.52 3.34
C LEU A 4 1.73 16.68 2.26
N THR A 5 0.89 17.70 2.36
CA THR A 5 -0.09 18.02 1.31
C THR A 5 0.62 18.35 -0.01
N ILE A 6 1.68 19.15 0.01
CA ILE A 6 2.45 19.46 -1.21
C ILE A 6 3.09 18.19 -1.76
N LEU A 7 3.70 17.36 -0.91
CA LEU A 7 4.33 16.12 -1.29
C LEU A 7 3.33 15.14 -1.96
N GLY A 8 2.11 15.05 -1.44
CA GLY A 8 1.06 14.19 -2.00
C GLY A 8 0.39 14.77 -3.24
N LEU A 9 0.17 16.09 -3.32
CA LEU A 9 -0.52 16.71 -4.46
C LEU A 9 0.38 16.94 -5.67
N LEU A 10 1.69 17.08 -5.50
CA LEU A 10 2.60 17.37 -6.60
C LEU A 10 2.56 16.28 -7.70
N PRO A 11 2.55 14.97 -7.40
CA PRO A 11 2.36 13.94 -8.42
C PRO A 11 1.00 14.04 -9.11
N LEU A 12 -0.06 14.41 -8.37
CA LEU A 12 -1.41 14.56 -8.95
C LEU A 12 -1.45 15.72 -9.96
N VAL A 13 -0.82 16.85 -9.63
CA VAL A 13 -0.66 17.97 -10.57
C VAL A 13 0.17 17.56 -11.79
N GLY A 14 1.25 16.80 -11.58
CA GLY A 14 2.04 16.20 -12.65
C GLY A 14 1.22 15.26 -13.54
N SER A 15 0.39 14.42 -12.95
CA SER A 15 -0.53 13.55 -13.67
C SER A 15 -1.52 14.35 -14.53
N ALA A 16 -2.14 15.39 -13.96
CA ALA A 16 -3.03 16.28 -14.70
C ALA A 16 -2.30 16.93 -15.89
N ALA A 17 -1.07 17.42 -15.68
CA ALA A 17 -0.25 17.97 -16.76
C ALA A 17 -0.02 16.93 -17.87
N VAL A 18 0.34 15.68 -17.52
CA VAL A 18 0.54 14.58 -18.48
C VAL A 18 -0.74 14.27 -19.27
N PHE A 19 -1.91 14.22 -18.61
CA PHE A 19 -3.18 13.96 -19.31
C PHE A 19 -3.61 15.10 -20.25
N LEU A 20 -3.23 16.33 -19.95
CA LEU A 20 -3.55 17.50 -20.78
C LEU A 20 -2.64 17.65 -22.01
N LEU A 21 -1.54 16.89 -22.10
CA LEU A 21 -0.66 16.93 -23.27
C LEU A 21 -1.39 16.53 -24.56
N PRO A 22 -1.03 17.10 -25.73
CA PRO A 22 -1.59 16.69 -27.02
C PRO A 22 -1.40 15.21 -27.29
N LYS A 23 -2.25 14.65 -28.16
CA LYS A 23 -2.06 13.27 -28.66
C LYS A 23 -0.73 13.16 -29.43
N GLY A 24 0.03 12.11 -29.19
CA GLY A 24 1.33 11.88 -29.83
C GLY A 24 2.53 12.52 -29.11
N SER A 25 2.32 13.20 -27.98
CA SER A 25 3.42 13.77 -27.17
C SER A 25 3.96 12.74 -26.16
N ASP A 26 4.15 11.48 -26.56
CA ASP A 26 4.50 10.39 -25.66
C ASP A 26 5.86 10.61 -24.96
N LEU A 27 6.87 11.11 -25.71
CA LEU A 27 8.17 11.43 -25.13
C LEU A 27 8.05 12.52 -24.04
N LEU A 28 7.30 13.58 -24.32
CA LEU A 28 7.10 14.66 -23.36
C LEU A 28 6.35 14.16 -22.11
N ALA A 29 5.36 13.30 -22.28
CA ALA A 29 4.64 12.68 -21.17
C ALA A 29 5.55 11.89 -20.23
N LYS A 30 6.46 11.09 -20.78
CA LYS A 30 7.48 10.34 -20.04
C LYS A 30 8.44 11.28 -19.29
N GLN A 31 8.94 12.32 -19.98
CA GLN A 31 9.86 13.29 -19.39
C GLN A 31 9.21 14.08 -18.25
N VAL A 32 7.96 14.54 -18.43
CA VAL A 32 7.23 15.26 -17.39
C VAL A 32 6.98 14.35 -16.18
N ALA A 33 6.53 13.11 -16.40
CA ALA A 33 6.31 12.15 -15.33
C ALA A 33 7.60 11.87 -14.54
N LEU A 34 8.71 11.64 -15.24
CA LEU A 34 10.02 11.41 -14.61
C LEU A 34 10.49 12.65 -13.83
N ALA A 35 10.40 13.83 -14.41
CA ALA A 35 10.81 15.08 -13.76
C ALA A 35 10.00 15.33 -12.49
N VAL A 36 8.67 15.18 -12.55
CA VAL A 36 7.80 15.34 -11.39
C VAL A 36 8.15 14.35 -10.30
N SER A 37 8.28 13.05 -10.60
CA SER A 37 8.61 12.02 -9.60
C SER A 37 9.99 12.25 -8.97
N ILE A 38 10.98 12.73 -9.72
CA ILE A 38 12.30 13.11 -9.16
C ILE A 38 12.16 14.30 -8.19
N VAL A 39 11.40 15.33 -8.57
CA VAL A 39 11.18 16.50 -7.71
C VAL A 39 10.47 16.07 -6.41
N VAL A 40 9.47 15.19 -6.50
CA VAL A 40 8.76 14.65 -5.33
C VAL A 40 9.70 13.82 -4.46
N ALA A 41 10.56 12.98 -5.05
CA ALA A 41 11.55 12.20 -4.31
C ALA A 41 12.55 13.09 -3.57
N ILE A 42 13.05 14.16 -4.20
CA ILE A 42 13.94 15.13 -3.56
C ILE A 42 13.22 15.85 -2.41
N ALA A 43 11.96 16.27 -2.61
CA ALA A 43 11.17 16.90 -1.54
C ALA A 43 10.92 15.93 -0.36
N GLY A 44 10.65 14.65 -0.64
CA GLY A 44 10.53 13.61 0.38
C GLY A 44 11.81 13.38 1.16
N LEU A 45 12.96 13.35 0.49
CA LEU A 45 14.27 13.28 1.15
C LEU A 45 14.53 14.51 2.03
N GLY A 46 14.16 15.72 1.56
CA GLY A 46 14.22 16.94 2.35
C GLY A 46 13.36 16.86 3.62
N THR A 47 12.15 16.30 3.51
CA THR A 47 11.27 16.04 4.66
C THR A 47 11.92 15.06 5.65
N ALA A 48 12.55 13.99 5.14
CA ALA A 48 13.24 13.02 5.99
C ALA A 48 14.45 13.60 6.73
N LEU A 49 15.21 14.50 6.10
CA LEU A 49 16.32 15.19 6.72
C LEU A 49 15.87 16.17 7.82
N SER A 50 14.66 16.67 7.73
CA SER A 50 14.05 17.57 8.71
C SER A 50 13.28 16.82 9.82
N PHE A 51 13.21 15.48 9.74
CA PHE A 51 12.52 14.66 10.73
C PHE A 51 13.34 14.52 12.01
N ASP A 52 12.76 14.89 13.15
CA ASP A 52 13.40 14.78 14.46
C ASP A 52 13.18 13.37 15.06
N ARG A 53 14.26 12.61 15.19
CA ARG A 53 14.22 11.25 15.73
C ARG A 53 14.00 11.18 17.24
N SER A 54 14.12 12.29 17.94
CA SER A 54 13.92 12.38 19.39
C SER A 54 12.45 12.59 19.77
N VAL A 55 11.62 13.05 18.83
CA VAL A 55 10.20 13.31 19.05
C VAL A 55 9.39 12.04 18.79
N THR A 56 8.63 11.63 19.80
CA THR A 56 7.66 10.52 19.68
C THR A 56 6.32 11.01 19.14
N GLY A 57 5.68 10.24 18.25
CA GLY A 57 4.40 10.57 17.65
C GLY A 57 4.50 11.14 16.25
N PHE A 58 3.40 11.75 15.79
CA PHE A 58 3.33 12.31 14.44
C PHE A 58 4.03 13.67 14.34
N GLN A 59 4.78 13.86 13.27
CA GLN A 59 5.41 15.11 12.90
C GLN A 59 4.84 15.61 11.58
N PHE A 60 5.12 16.88 11.23
CA PHE A 60 4.55 17.58 10.07
C PHE A 60 3.02 17.50 10.03
N VAL A 61 2.39 17.58 11.19
CA VAL A 61 0.94 17.43 11.32
C VAL A 61 0.21 18.57 10.61
N GLU A 62 -0.72 18.20 9.74
CA GLU A 62 -1.61 19.08 9.01
C GLU A 62 -3.05 18.62 9.27
N LYS A 63 -3.94 19.53 9.69
CA LYS A 63 -5.33 19.17 9.99
C LYS A 63 -6.27 20.29 9.51
N HIS A 64 -7.16 19.93 8.59
CA HIS A 64 -8.17 20.81 8.04
C HIS A 64 -9.53 20.10 8.05
N GLN A 65 -10.60 20.80 8.39
CA GLN A 65 -11.94 20.24 8.29
C GLN A 65 -12.27 19.94 6.83
N TRP A 66 -12.68 18.70 6.54
CA TRP A 66 -13.10 18.29 5.21
C TRP A 66 -14.61 18.11 5.12
N ILE A 67 -15.22 17.26 5.96
CA ILE A 67 -16.66 17.04 6.03
C ILE A 67 -17.13 17.27 7.48
N PRO A 68 -17.44 18.52 7.85
CA PRO A 68 -17.75 18.90 9.24
C PRO A 68 -18.93 18.15 9.84
N ALA A 69 -19.95 17.83 9.00
CA ALA A 69 -21.14 17.13 9.42
C ALA A 69 -20.88 15.75 10.05
N PHE A 70 -19.76 15.11 9.68
CA PHE A 70 -19.35 13.80 10.21
C PHE A 70 -18.05 13.89 11.02
N GLY A 71 -17.50 15.07 11.26
CA GLY A 71 -16.23 15.22 11.97
C GLY A 71 -15.01 14.68 11.20
N ILE A 72 -15.12 14.50 9.88
CA ILE A 72 -14.04 14.02 9.01
C ILE A 72 -13.07 15.14 8.72
N ASN A 73 -11.77 14.87 8.90
CA ASN A 73 -10.73 15.83 8.66
C ASN A 73 -9.77 15.36 7.55
N TYR A 74 -9.33 16.30 6.74
CA TYR A 74 -8.11 16.12 5.97
C TYR A 74 -6.94 16.29 6.95
N ALA A 75 -6.50 15.18 7.51
CA ALA A 75 -5.49 15.16 8.55
C ALA A 75 -4.32 14.26 8.13
N LEU A 76 -3.14 14.85 8.05
CA LEU A 76 -1.89 14.19 7.69
C LEU A 76 -0.87 14.35 8.81
N GLY A 77 0.00 13.37 8.93
CA GLY A 77 1.14 13.36 9.83
C GLY A 77 2.01 12.14 9.56
N VAL A 78 3.28 12.22 9.85
CA VAL A 78 4.19 11.09 9.67
C VAL A 78 4.96 10.79 10.95
N ASP A 79 5.18 9.51 11.18
CA ASP A 79 6.15 8.99 12.14
C ASP A 79 7.28 8.25 11.41
N GLY A 80 8.19 7.63 12.14
CA GLY A 80 9.33 6.94 11.55
C GLY A 80 8.93 5.80 10.59
N ILE A 81 7.84 5.07 10.87
CA ILE A 81 7.38 3.96 10.02
C ILE A 81 6.77 4.50 8.73
N SER A 82 5.81 5.42 8.85
CA SER A 82 5.12 5.98 7.69
C SER A 82 6.06 6.78 6.78
N LEU A 83 7.00 7.53 7.35
CA LEU A 83 8.00 8.27 6.59
C LEU A 83 8.90 7.34 5.76
N LEU A 84 9.38 6.24 6.35
CA LEU A 84 10.19 5.26 5.63
C LEU A 84 9.43 4.61 4.46
N LEU A 85 8.14 4.30 4.64
CA LEU A 85 7.31 3.72 3.58
C LEU A 85 6.98 4.74 2.47
N ILE A 86 6.77 6.00 2.84
CA ILE A 86 6.65 7.10 1.87
C ILE A 86 7.95 7.21 1.06
N LEU A 87 9.10 7.26 1.72
CA LEU A 87 10.40 7.34 1.04
C LEU A 87 10.65 6.16 0.10
N LEU A 88 10.28 4.94 0.52
CA LEU A 88 10.34 3.76 -0.36
C LEU A 88 9.56 4.00 -1.65
N ALA A 89 8.33 4.50 -1.55
CA ALA A 89 7.50 4.81 -2.72
C ALA A 89 8.13 5.89 -3.60
N LEU A 90 8.54 7.01 -2.98
CA LEU A 90 9.08 8.17 -3.69
C LEU A 90 10.43 7.87 -4.39
N VAL A 91 11.23 6.95 -3.85
CA VAL A 91 12.48 6.51 -4.49
C VAL A 91 12.21 5.52 -5.61
N LEU A 92 11.26 4.58 -5.42
CA LEU A 92 10.96 3.57 -6.43
C LEU A 92 10.22 4.16 -7.64
N THR A 93 9.36 5.16 -7.48
CA THR A 93 8.56 5.71 -8.59
C THR A 93 9.41 6.24 -9.75
N PRO A 94 10.40 7.12 -9.57
CA PRO A 94 11.25 7.57 -10.69
C PRO A 94 12.07 6.43 -11.29
N ILE A 95 12.53 5.46 -10.49
CA ILE A 95 13.23 4.26 -10.99
C ILE A 95 12.31 3.45 -11.91
N VAL A 96 11.05 3.23 -11.47
CA VAL A 96 10.03 2.53 -12.27
C VAL A 96 9.75 3.28 -13.56
N ILE A 97 9.51 4.59 -13.51
CA ILE A 97 9.25 5.40 -14.70
C ILE A 97 10.42 5.31 -15.70
N ALA A 98 11.66 5.37 -15.22
CA ALA A 98 12.85 5.25 -16.06
C ALA A 98 13.02 3.84 -16.64
N ALA A 99 12.81 2.79 -15.85
CA ALA A 99 12.95 1.41 -16.27
C ALA A 99 11.85 0.97 -17.26
N CYS A 100 10.61 1.47 -17.04
CA CYS A 100 9.44 1.11 -17.84
C CYS A 100 9.20 2.05 -19.03
N TRP A 101 10.25 2.71 -19.52
CA TRP A 101 10.17 3.76 -20.54
C TRP A 101 9.43 3.34 -21.82
N HIS A 102 9.50 2.05 -22.16
CA HIS A 102 8.92 1.48 -23.37
C HIS A 102 7.75 0.51 -23.12
N GLU A 103 7.39 0.22 -21.85
CA GLU A 103 6.38 -0.80 -21.51
C GLU A 103 4.97 -0.51 -22.04
N ALA A 104 4.62 0.76 -22.24
CA ALA A 104 3.30 1.16 -22.73
C ALA A 104 3.27 1.40 -24.24
N GLU A 105 4.38 1.25 -24.96
CA GLU A 105 4.48 1.49 -26.41
C GLU A 105 3.84 0.34 -27.20
N GLY A 106 3.21 0.67 -28.34
CA GLY A 106 2.59 -0.33 -29.23
C GLY A 106 1.31 -0.97 -28.69
N GLY A 107 0.86 -0.61 -27.50
CA GLY A 107 -0.37 -1.09 -26.90
C GLY A 107 -1.62 -0.35 -27.39
N ARG A 108 -2.81 -0.89 -27.07
CA ARG A 108 -4.12 -0.27 -27.39
C ARG A 108 -4.34 1.05 -26.64
N TRP A 109 -3.75 1.19 -25.45
CA TRP A 109 -3.94 2.33 -24.56
C TRP A 109 -2.81 3.34 -24.71
N SER A 110 -3.10 4.62 -24.49
CA SER A 110 -2.13 5.71 -24.66
C SER A 110 -0.98 5.63 -23.66
N VAL A 111 0.25 5.83 -24.15
CA VAL A 111 1.47 5.92 -23.33
C VAL A 111 1.34 6.95 -22.22
N LYS A 112 0.80 8.15 -22.54
CA LYS A 112 0.60 9.20 -21.53
C LYS A 112 -0.29 8.77 -20.37
N ASN A 113 -1.33 7.94 -20.63
CA ASN A 113 -2.22 7.46 -19.58
C ASN A 113 -1.49 6.51 -18.61
N PHE A 114 -0.55 5.70 -19.11
CA PHE A 114 0.27 4.84 -18.26
C PHE A 114 1.06 5.65 -17.23
N PHE A 115 1.81 6.65 -17.68
CA PHE A 115 2.61 7.49 -16.79
C PHE A 115 1.76 8.39 -15.89
N GLY A 116 0.62 8.89 -16.40
CA GLY A 116 -0.35 9.61 -15.57
C GLY A 116 -0.93 8.77 -14.44
N LEU A 117 -1.27 7.50 -14.70
CA LEU A 117 -1.77 6.56 -13.68
C LEU A 117 -0.71 6.24 -12.62
N ILE A 118 0.57 6.14 -13.00
CA ILE A 118 1.68 5.96 -12.04
C ILE A 118 1.75 7.14 -11.07
N LEU A 119 1.65 8.38 -11.56
CA LEU A 119 1.68 9.57 -10.70
C LEU A 119 0.43 9.69 -9.81
N ILE A 120 -0.77 9.30 -10.29
CA ILE A 120 -1.95 9.19 -9.43
C ILE A 120 -1.71 8.17 -8.32
N LEU A 121 -1.14 7.01 -8.66
CA LEU A 121 -0.85 5.98 -7.68
C LEU A 121 0.15 6.47 -6.62
N GLU A 122 1.19 7.21 -7.01
CA GLU A 122 2.15 7.83 -6.10
C GLU A 122 1.44 8.77 -5.10
N THR A 123 0.52 9.63 -5.58
CA THR A 123 -0.32 10.48 -4.71
C THR A 123 -1.10 9.65 -3.69
N MET A 124 -1.78 8.58 -4.14
CA MET A 124 -2.59 7.75 -3.25
C MET A 124 -1.74 7.03 -2.20
N ILE A 125 -0.54 6.59 -2.58
CA ILE A 125 0.42 5.94 -1.67
C ILE A 125 0.92 6.92 -0.60
N VAL A 126 1.30 8.14 -0.98
CA VAL A 126 1.69 9.17 0.00
C VAL A 126 0.52 9.45 0.95
N GLY A 127 -0.69 9.60 0.40
CA GLY A 127 -1.89 9.86 1.19
C GLY A 127 -2.21 8.76 2.20
N VAL A 128 -2.13 7.49 1.80
CA VAL A 128 -2.46 6.36 2.69
C VAL A 128 -1.46 6.22 3.84
N PHE A 129 -0.17 6.47 3.62
CA PHE A 129 0.83 6.38 4.68
C PHE A 129 0.87 7.63 5.58
N ALA A 130 0.43 8.78 5.07
CA ALA A 130 0.42 10.04 5.84
C ALA A 130 -0.90 10.29 6.58
N ALA A 131 -2.00 9.63 6.23
CA ALA A 131 -3.30 9.88 6.84
C ALA A 131 -3.34 9.55 8.34
N THR A 132 -3.76 10.52 9.16
CA THR A 132 -3.99 10.39 10.61
C THR A 132 -5.47 10.41 10.99
N ASP A 133 -6.36 10.65 10.02
CA ASP A 133 -7.80 10.43 10.09
C ASP A 133 -8.09 9.08 9.42
N ILE A 134 -8.80 8.17 10.13
CA ILE A 134 -8.99 6.80 9.64
C ILE A 134 -9.93 6.72 8.43
N PHE A 135 -10.86 7.68 8.28
CA PHE A 135 -11.70 7.76 7.09
C PHE A 135 -10.90 8.27 5.89
N LEU A 136 -10.02 9.24 6.08
CA LEU A 136 -9.11 9.71 5.03
C LEU A 136 -8.15 8.58 4.60
N PHE A 137 -7.63 7.80 5.55
CA PHE A 137 -6.86 6.59 5.25
C PHE A 137 -7.66 5.64 4.36
N TYR A 138 -8.91 5.35 4.72
CA TYR A 138 -9.80 4.49 3.94
C TYR A 138 -10.02 5.00 2.52
N VAL A 139 -10.24 6.31 2.36
CA VAL A 139 -10.40 6.91 1.02
C VAL A 139 -9.17 6.69 0.15
N PHE A 140 -7.97 6.92 0.66
CA PHE A 140 -6.75 6.66 -0.10
C PHE A 140 -6.52 5.16 -0.32
N PHE A 141 -6.84 4.31 0.66
CA PHE A 141 -6.74 2.85 0.59
C PHE A 141 -7.60 2.27 -0.55
N GLU A 142 -8.81 2.80 -0.74
CA GLU A 142 -9.70 2.38 -1.83
C GLU A 142 -9.36 3.08 -3.16
N ALA A 143 -9.04 4.36 -3.13
CA ALA A 143 -8.76 5.13 -4.34
C ALA A 143 -7.55 4.60 -5.12
N MET A 144 -6.53 4.03 -4.43
CA MET A 144 -5.37 3.43 -5.09
C MET A 144 -5.74 2.21 -5.96
N LEU A 145 -6.89 1.57 -5.74
CA LEU A 145 -7.33 0.44 -6.55
C LEU A 145 -7.60 0.84 -8.00
N ILE A 146 -8.07 2.06 -8.22
CA ILE A 146 -8.45 2.58 -9.54
C ILE A 146 -7.23 2.61 -10.49
N PRO A 147 -6.14 3.32 -10.19
CA PRO A 147 -4.99 3.33 -11.08
C PRO A 147 -4.38 1.93 -11.26
N VAL A 148 -4.31 1.10 -10.23
CA VAL A 148 -3.78 -0.27 -10.34
C VAL A 148 -4.64 -1.15 -11.23
N TYR A 149 -5.96 -1.09 -11.09
CA TYR A 149 -6.88 -1.81 -11.96
C TYR A 149 -6.64 -1.49 -13.44
N PHE A 150 -6.47 -0.21 -13.78
CA PHE A 150 -6.20 0.21 -15.16
C PHE A 150 -4.78 -0.12 -15.61
N LEU A 151 -3.79 -0.05 -14.72
CA LEU A 151 -2.42 -0.46 -15.03
C LEU A 151 -2.33 -1.96 -15.36
N ILE A 152 -2.98 -2.83 -14.58
CA ILE A 152 -3.03 -4.27 -14.84
C ILE A 152 -3.89 -4.56 -16.09
N GLY A 153 -5.15 -4.10 -16.10
CA GLY A 153 -6.12 -4.45 -17.14
C GLY A 153 -5.86 -3.79 -18.49
N GLY A 154 -5.31 -2.57 -18.49
CA GLY A 154 -5.02 -1.80 -19.72
C GLY A 154 -3.69 -2.19 -20.37
N TYR A 155 -2.64 -2.28 -19.59
CA TYR A 155 -1.26 -2.42 -20.09
C TYR A 155 -0.67 -3.81 -19.88
N GLY A 156 -1.27 -4.64 -19.08
CA GLY A 156 -0.83 -6.01 -18.82
C GLY A 156 -0.95 -6.94 -20.04
N THR A 157 -0.54 -8.19 -19.85
CA THR A 157 -0.53 -9.25 -20.87
C THR A 157 -1.35 -10.46 -20.42
N GLY A 158 -1.65 -11.39 -21.32
CA GLY A 158 -2.40 -12.60 -21.02
C GLY A 158 -3.81 -12.32 -20.46
N GLU A 159 -4.18 -13.02 -19.40
CA GLU A 159 -5.49 -12.93 -18.73
C GLU A 159 -5.65 -11.65 -17.87
N LYS A 160 -5.13 -10.53 -18.38
CA LYS A 160 -5.04 -9.24 -17.67
C LYS A 160 -6.38 -8.71 -17.15
N ALA A 161 -7.45 -8.91 -17.90
CA ALA A 161 -8.78 -8.44 -17.49
C ALA A 161 -9.29 -9.23 -16.28
N ALA A 162 -9.17 -10.55 -16.32
CA ALA A 162 -9.55 -11.43 -15.19
C ALA A 162 -8.69 -11.16 -13.96
N ALA A 163 -7.39 -10.98 -14.12
CA ALA A 163 -6.46 -10.66 -13.05
C ALA A 163 -6.77 -9.29 -12.40
N ALA A 164 -7.07 -8.26 -13.20
CA ALA A 164 -7.44 -6.94 -12.71
C ALA A 164 -8.77 -6.98 -11.93
N VAL A 165 -9.78 -7.69 -12.45
CA VAL A 165 -11.07 -7.85 -11.76
C VAL A 165 -10.90 -8.63 -10.46
N LYS A 166 -10.12 -9.72 -10.45
CA LYS A 166 -9.85 -10.50 -9.25
C LYS A 166 -9.15 -9.66 -8.18
N PHE A 167 -8.12 -8.89 -8.55
CA PHE A 167 -7.48 -7.93 -7.66
C PHE A 167 -8.48 -6.94 -7.07
N LEU A 168 -9.32 -6.33 -7.92
CA LEU A 168 -10.31 -5.34 -7.49
C LEU A 168 -11.33 -5.95 -6.50
N LEU A 169 -11.89 -7.11 -6.84
CA LEU A 169 -12.92 -7.75 -6.00
C LEU A 169 -12.38 -8.18 -4.64
N TYR A 170 -11.17 -8.77 -4.59
CA TYR A 170 -10.53 -9.13 -3.32
C TYR A 170 -10.29 -7.89 -2.45
N SER A 171 -9.71 -6.84 -3.03
CA SER A 171 -9.39 -5.62 -2.30
C SER A 171 -10.65 -4.88 -1.83
N LEU A 172 -11.66 -4.75 -2.70
CA LEU A 172 -12.94 -4.10 -2.38
C LEU A 172 -13.70 -4.85 -1.28
N PHE A 173 -13.72 -6.20 -1.33
CA PHE A 173 -14.35 -7.00 -0.28
C PHE A 173 -13.71 -6.73 1.09
N GLY A 174 -12.37 -6.73 1.16
CA GLY A 174 -11.65 -6.39 2.40
C GLY A 174 -11.94 -4.95 2.85
N GLY A 175 -11.89 -4.00 1.92
CA GLY A 175 -12.17 -2.60 2.22
C GLY A 175 -13.57 -2.35 2.75
N LEU A 176 -14.59 -3.04 2.25
CA LEU A 176 -15.95 -2.93 2.77
C LEU A 176 -16.07 -3.46 4.21
N LEU A 177 -15.35 -4.54 4.56
CA LEU A 177 -15.28 -5.02 5.94
C LEU A 177 -14.60 -4.00 6.85
N MET A 178 -13.50 -3.39 6.39
CA MET A 178 -12.82 -2.32 7.12
C MET A 178 -13.73 -1.10 7.29
N LEU A 179 -14.48 -0.69 6.26
CA LEU A 179 -15.43 0.42 6.34
C LEU A 179 -16.49 0.17 7.40
N ALA A 180 -17.06 -1.04 7.46
CA ALA A 180 -18.03 -1.40 8.49
C ALA A 180 -17.42 -1.25 9.89
N SER A 181 -16.16 -1.66 10.08
CA SER A 181 -15.44 -1.48 11.35
C SER A 181 -15.12 -0.01 11.67
N ILE A 182 -14.79 0.80 10.66
CA ILE A 182 -14.59 2.25 10.82
C ILE A 182 -15.88 2.93 11.28
N ILE A 183 -17.02 2.58 10.69
CA ILE A 183 -18.34 3.10 11.12
C ILE A 183 -18.62 2.66 12.56
N GLY A 184 -18.32 1.41 12.93
CA GLY A 184 -18.45 0.92 14.29
C GLY A 184 -17.64 1.76 15.30
N LEU A 185 -16.35 2.04 14.98
CA LEU A 185 -15.50 2.91 15.80
C LEU A 185 -16.06 4.33 15.92
N TYR A 186 -16.58 4.88 14.83
CA TYR A 186 -17.21 6.20 14.82
C TYR A 186 -18.41 6.27 15.77
N VAL A 187 -19.29 5.27 15.75
CA VAL A 187 -20.44 5.20 16.66
C VAL A 187 -19.99 5.08 18.12
N ILE A 188 -19.00 4.24 18.40
CA ILE A 188 -18.44 4.08 19.75
C ILE A 188 -17.81 5.37 20.25
N SER A 189 -17.06 6.08 19.38
CA SER A 189 -16.45 7.36 19.76
C SER A 189 -17.49 8.41 20.13
N GLY A 190 -18.62 8.46 19.42
CA GLY A 190 -19.72 9.37 19.75
C GLY A 190 -20.42 9.07 21.08
N ASN A 191 -20.32 7.83 21.59
CA ASN A 191 -20.85 7.45 22.91
C ASN A 191 -19.88 7.72 24.06
N GLN A 192 -18.60 7.89 23.79
CA GLN A 192 -17.54 8.02 24.83
C GLN A 192 -16.86 9.38 24.83
N LEU A 193 -16.89 10.11 23.72
CA LEU A 193 -16.27 11.41 23.55
C LEU A 193 -17.34 12.50 23.41
N GLU A 194 -16.96 13.77 23.52
CA GLU A 194 -17.87 14.91 23.34
C GLU A 194 -18.51 14.97 21.95
N ALA A 195 -17.78 14.48 20.94
CA ALA A 195 -18.25 14.35 19.56
C ALA A 195 -17.65 13.11 18.88
N PRO A 196 -18.38 12.48 17.94
CA PRO A 196 -17.83 11.37 17.17
C PRO A 196 -16.64 11.84 16.32
N THR A 197 -15.63 10.97 16.17
CA THR A 197 -14.38 11.32 15.51
C THR A 197 -13.80 10.17 14.69
N PHE A 198 -12.98 10.51 13.70
CA PHE A 198 -12.14 9.59 12.93
C PHE A 198 -10.64 9.78 13.22
N ASP A 199 -10.28 10.61 14.17
CA ASP A 199 -8.89 10.85 14.56
C ASP A 199 -8.30 9.58 15.22
N VAL A 200 -7.24 9.03 14.63
CA VAL A 200 -6.63 7.77 15.06
C VAL A 200 -6.13 7.85 16.51
N THR A 201 -5.60 8.99 16.92
CA THR A 201 -5.08 9.18 18.28
C THR A 201 -6.23 9.17 19.30
N ALA A 202 -7.33 9.84 19.01
CA ALA A 202 -8.51 9.82 19.85
C ALA A 202 -9.17 8.43 19.90
N LEU A 203 -9.29 7.75 18.77
CA LEU A 203 -9.85 6.40 18.70
C LEU A 203 -9.02 5.37 19.49
N SER A 204 -7.71 5.54 19.59
CA SER A 204 -6.85 4.64 20.36
C SER A 204 -7.06 4.72 21.89
N GLN A 205 -7.77 5.74 22.37
CA GLN A 205 -8.09 5.93 23.80
C GLN A 205 -9.47 5.37 24.17
N LEU A 206 -10.25 4.87 23.22
CA LEU A 206 -11.58 4.33 23.48
C LEU A 206 -11.52 3.03 24.28
N THR A 207 -12.47 2.88 25.21
CA THR A 207 -12.68 1.61 25.92
C THR A 207 -13.71 0.79 25.15
N ILE A 208 -13.28 -0.28 24.50
CA ILE A 208 -14.13 -1.12 23.66
C ILE A 208 -14.29 -2.48 24.35
N ASP A 209 -15.52 -2.95 24.51
CA ASP A 209 -15.78 -4.27 25.10
C ASP A 209 -15.13 -5.39 24.24
N PRO A 210 -14.70 -6.51 24.86
CA PRO A 210 -13.94 -7.54 24.17
C PRO A 210 -14.64 -8.14 22.94
N VAL A 211 -15.96 -8.30 22.96
CA VAL A 211 -16.69 -8.90 21.83
C VAL A 211 -16.71 -7.95 20.66
N THR A 212 -17.04 -6.69 20.89
CA THR A 212 -17.01 -5.65 19.86
C THR A 212 -15.60 -5.43 19.33
N GLN A 213 -14.59 -5.44 20.22
CA GLN A 213 -13.18 -5.29 19.81
C GLN A 213 -12.75 -6.38 18.83
N ARG A 214 -13.16 -7.66 19.07
CA ARG A 214 -12.89 -8.79 18.15
C ARG A 214 -13.54 -8.57 16.79
N MET A 215 -14.79 -8.15 16.75
CA MET A 215 -15.51 -7.94 15.48
C MET A 215 -14.86 -6.83 14.64
N LEU A 216 -14.54 -5.70 15.27
CA LEU A 216 -13.90 -4.58 14.59
C LEU A 216 -12.49 -4.93 14.13
N PHE A 217 -11.70 -5.61 14.98
CA PHE A 217 -10.38 -6.12 14.64
C PHE A 217 -10.42 -7.01 13.40
N LEU A 218 -11.35 -7.96 13.33
CA LEU A 218 -11.45 -8.87 12.20
C LEU A 218 -11.73 -8.13 10.88
N GLY A 219 -12.57 -7.09 10.89
CA GLY A 219 -12.82 -6.29 9.69
C GLY A 219 -11.56 -5.57 9.19
N PHE A 220 -10.76 -4.99 10.08
CA PHE A 220 -9.47 -4.41 9.74
C PHE A 220 -8.45 -5.46 9.32
N PHE A 221 -8.30 -6.51 10.12
CA PHE A 221 -7.30 -7.55 9.87
C PHE A 221 -7.52 -8.26 8.53
N ILE A 222 -8.75 -8.63 8.18
CA ILE A 222 -9.06 -9.29 6.90
C ILE A 222 -8.71 -8.35 5.72
N ALA A 223 -9.07 -7.07 5.80
CA ALA A 223 -8.71 -6.10 4.77
C ALA A 223 -7.19 -6.02 4.56
N PHE A 224 -6.44 -5.96 5.65
CA PHE A 224 -4.98 -5.88 5.60
C PHE A 224 -4.33 -7.22 5.22
N ALA A 225 -4.90 -8.36 5.63
CA ALA A 225 -4.43 -9.69 5.23
C ALA A 225 -4.67 -9.98 3.73
N ILE A 226 -5.72 -9.40 3.13
CA ILE A 226 -5.91 -9.42 1.69
C ILE A 226 -4.84 -8.57 1.01
N LYS A 227 -4.59 -7.36 1.51
CA LYS A 227 -3.64 -6.41 0.91
C LYS A 227 -2.19 -6.90 1.05
N ALA A 228 -1.81 -7.37 2.23
CA ALA A 228 -0.51 -7.97 2.56
C ALA A 228 -0.52 -9.49 2.31
N PRO A 229 -0.80 -9.96 1.15
CA PRO A 229 -1.26 -11.26 0.65
C PRO A 229 -0.97 -12.46 1.57
N LEU A 230 -1.57 -12.45 2.76
CA LEU A 230 -1.42 -13.54 3.74
C LEU A 230 -2.29 -14.74 3.34
N TRP A 231 -1.80 -15.95 3.54
CA TRP A 231 -2.64 -17.14 3.38
C TRP A 231 -3.85 -17.08 4.35
N PRO A 232 -5.08 -17.37 3.90
CA PRO A 232 -5.52 -17.88 2.60
C PRO A 232 -5.93 -16.78 1.59
N PHE A 233 -5.74 -15.48 1.88
CA PHE A 233 -6.24 -14.35 1.10
C PHE A 233 -5.33 -13.91 -0.05
N HIS A 234 -4.28 -14.67 -0.37
CA HIS A 234 -3.17 -14.30 -1.27
C HIS A 234 -3.42 -14.55 -2.77
N THR A 235 -4.47 -15.31 -3.15
CA THR A 235 -4.57 -15.91 -4.50
C THR A 235 -4.72 -14.91 -5.65
N TRP A 236 -5.04 -13.66 -5.35
CA TRP A 236 -5.11 -12.58 -6.34
C TRP A 236 -3.71 -12.13 -6.81
N LEU A 237 -2.70 -12.20 -5.92
CA LEU A 237 -1.38 -11.61 -6.17
C LEU A 237 -0.60 -12.31 -7.31
N PRO A 238 -0.46 -13.65 -7.35
CA PRO A 238 0.23 -14.30 -8.46
C PRO A 238 -0.41 -14.04 -9.82
N ASP A 239 -1.73 -13.96 -9.90
CA ASP A 239 -2.44 -13.67 -11.13
C ASP A 239 -2.22 -12.22 -11.57
N ALA A 240 -2.31 -11.27 -10.64
CA ALA A 240 -2.01 -9.86 -10.90
C ALA A 240 -0.55 -9.65 -11.33
N ALA A 241 0.41 -10.29 -10.67
CA ALA A 241 1.83 -10.19 -11.00
C ALA A 241 2.19 -10.79 -12.37
N ARG A 242 1.58 -11.94 -12.72
CA ARG A 242 1.76 -12.54 -14.07
C ARG A 242 1.27 -11.61 -15.17
N ALA A 243 0.10 -11.02 -14.96
CA ALA A 243 -0.57 -10.18 -15.95
C ALA A 243 0.05 -8.79 -16.06
N ALA A 244 0.44 -8.18 -14.95
CA ALA A 244 0.97 -6.82 -14.90
C ALA A 244 2.29 -6.68 -15.69
N THR A 245 2.56 -5.47 -16.19
CA THR A 245 3.89 -5.12 -16.69
C THR A 245 4.92 -5.16 -15.56
N PRO A 246 6.22 -5.34 -15.84
CA PRO A 246 7.25 -5.33 -14.80
C PRO A 246 7.17 -4.12 -13.87
N GLY A 247 7.05 -2.91 -14.42
CA GLY A 247 6.95 -1.71 -13.62
C GLY A 247 5.69 -1.61 -12.77
N THR A 248 4.54 -2.03 -13.31
CA THR A 248 3.32 -2.15 -12.52
C THR A 248 3.50 -3.15 -11.38
N SER A 249 4.19 -4.28 -11.63
CA SER A 249 4.50 -5.28 -10.60
C SER A 249 5.41 -4.74 -9.51
N VAL A 250 6.38 -3.88 -9.86
CA VAL A 250 7.23 -3.19 -8.85
C VAL A 250 6.39 -2.33 -7.93
N LEU A 251 5.49 -1.50 -8.46
CA LEU A 251 4.64 -0.65 -7.63
C LEU A 251 3.65 -1.46 -6.78
N LEU A 252 3.13 -2.55 -7.34
CA LEU A 252 2.18 -3.44 -6.66
C LEU A 252 2.85 -4.19 -5.50
N LEU A 253 3.96 -4.90 -5.76
CA LEU A 253 4.64 -5.75 -4.78
C LEU A 253 5.77 -5.04 -4.03
N GLY A 254 6.33 -3.97 -4.58
CA GLY A 254 7.36 -3.18 -3.92
C GLY A 254 6.81 -2.21 -2.88
N VAL A 255 5.61 -1.68 -3.09
CA VAL A 255 5.06 -0.61 -2.25
C VAL A 255 3.64 -0.89 -1.75
N LEU A 256 2.71 -1.21 -2.65
CA LEU A 256 1.27 -1.21 -2.37
C LEU A 256 0.87 -2.26 -1.31
N ASP A 257 1.46 -3.44 -1.36
CA ASP A 257 1.20 -4.53 -0.42
C ASP A 257 1.65 -4.20 1.02
N LYS A 258 2.63 -3.27 1.20
CA LYS A 258 3.06 -2.78 2.52
C LYS A 258 1.97 -1.98 3.24
N VAL A 259 0.98 -1.46 2.51
CA VAL A 259 -0.17 -0.80 3.13
C VAL A 259 -0.92 -1.75 4.06
N GLY A 260 -0.99 -3.06 3.71
CA GLY A 260 -1.58 -4.08 4.59
C GLY A 260 -0.80 -4.25 5.89
N THR A 261 0.50 -4.48 5.82
CA THR A 261 1.35 -4.64 7.02
C THR A 261 1.46 -3.35 7.84
N TYR A 262 1.52 -2.19 7.18
CA TYR A 262 1.42 -0.89 7.83
C TYR A 262 0.11 -0.76 8.60
N GLY A 263 -1.02 -1.12 7.97
CA GLY A 263 -2.33 -1.08 8.61
C GLY A 263 -2.45 -2.01 9.81
N MET A 264 -1.83 -3.20 9.76
CA MET A 264 -1.76 -4.10 10.92
C MET A 264 -1.06 -3.42 12.10
N ILE A 265 0.09 -2.78 11.87
CA ILE A 265 0.82 -2.06 12.93
C ILE A 265 0.02 -0.85 13.41
N ARG A 266 -0.46 -0.02 12.48
CA ARG A 266 -1.07 1.28 12.77
C ARG A 266 -2.45 1.18 13.40
N PHE A 267 -3.27 0.22 12.97
CA PHE A 267 -4.66 0.14 13.38
C PHE A 267 -4.97 -1.13 14.19
N CYS A 268 -4.55 -2.31 13.75
CA CYS A 268 -4.85 -3.53 14.50
C CYS A 268 -4.22 -3.51 15.89
N LEU A 269 -2.93 -3.20 16.00
CA LEU A 269 -2.23 -3.24 17.28
C LEU A 269 -2.61 -2.06 18.18
N SER A 270 -2.84 -0.87 17.63
CA SER A 270 -3.08 0.33 18.43
C SER A 270 -4.54 0.53 18.83
N LEU A 271 -5.50 0.18 17.95
CA LEU A 271 -6.93 0.36 18.23
C LEU A 271 -7.54 -0.86 18.92
N PHE A 272 -6.96 -2.06 18.73
CA PHE A 272 -7.52 -3.32 19.23
C PHE A 272 -6.45 -4.18 19.93
N PRO A 273 -5.79 -3.68 21.00
CA PRO A 273 -4.65 -4.36 21.62
C PRO A 273 -5.01 -5.73 22.22
N GLU A 274 -6.21 -5.87 22.81
CA GLU A 274 -6.65 -7.13 23.41
C GLU A 274 -7.00 -8.18 22.34
N ALA A 275 -7.78 -7.80 21.33
CA ALA A 275 -8.08 -8.68 20.20
C ALA A 275 -6.82 -9.08 19.44
N SER A 276 -5.87 -8.14 19.26
CA SER A 276 -4.59 -8.43 18.63
C SER A 276 -3.78 -9.51 19.37
N LYS A 277 -3.78 -9.46 20.71
CA LYS A 277 -3.12 -10.49 21.54
C LYS A 277 -3.87 -11.81 21.50
N GLU A 278 -5.19 -11.78 21.53
CA GLU A 278 -6.03 -12.99 21.49
C GLU A 278 -5.89 -13.74 20.15
N PHE A 279 -5.94 -13.03 19.02
CA PHE A 279 -5.77 -13.60 17.69
C PHE A 279 -4.31 -13.82 17.31
N GLY A 280 -3.34 -13.26 18.05
CA GLY A 280 -1.91 -13.37 17.79
C GLY A 280 -1.42 -14.79 17.50
N PRO A 281 -1.72 -15.80 18.34
CA PRO A 281 -1.32 -17.19 18.07
C PRO A 281 -1.86 -17.73 16.75
N THR A 282 -3.13 -17.45 16.43
CA THR A 282 -3.75 -17.86 15.16
C THR A 282 -3.08 -17.18 13.98
N ILE A 283 -2.78 -15.89 14.08
CA ILE A 283 -2.13 -15.14 13.00
C ILE A 283 -0.69 -15.61 12.80
N ILE A 284 0.02 -15.97 13.87
CA ILE A 284 1.36 -16.60 13.77
C ILE A 284 1.29 -17.91 13.00
N VAL A 285 0.29 -18.76 13.25
CA VAL A 285 0.09 -20.01 12.49
C VAL A 285 -0.18 -19.71 11.02
N LEU A 286 -1.07 -18.76 10.70
CA LEU A 286 -1.33 -18.36 9.32
C LEU A 286 -0.07 -17.80 8.64
N SER A 287 0.75 -17.07 9.38
CA SER A 287 2.04 -16.55 8.91
C SER A 287 3.02 -17.68 8.58
N LEU A 288 3.13 -18.70 9.44
CA LEU A 288 3.95 -19.89 9.18
C LEU A 288 3.46 -20.64 7.95
N ILE A 289 2.14 -20.82 7.81
CA ILE A 289 1.56 -21.44 6.61
C ILE A 289 1.95 -20.60 5.37
N SER A 290 1.83 -19.28 5.41
CA SER A 290 2.23 -18.40 4.29
C SER A 290 3.71 -18.56 3.93
N ILE A 291 4.59 -18.67 4.93
CA ILE A 291 6.03 -18.84 4.72
C ILE A 291 6.31 -20.12 3.94
N PHE A 292 5.85 -21.27 4.44
CA PHE A 292 6.14 -22.55 3.81
C PHE A 292 5.39 -22.74 2.49
N TYR A 293 4.11 -22.40 2.44
CA TYR A 293 3.30 -22.49 1.25
C TYR A 293 3.85 -21.61 0.11
N GLY A 294 4.17 -20.35 0.40
CA GLY A 294 4.76 -19.44 -0.58
C GLY A 294 6.11 -19.94 -1.08
N ALA A 295 6.98 -20.43 -0.19
CA ALA A 295 8.28 -20.98 -0.54
C ALA A 295 8.17 -22.23 -1.44
N PHE A 296 7.31 -23.18 -1.10
CA PHE A 296 7.11 -24.39 -1.91
C PHE A 296 6.56 -24.08 -3.30
N LEU A 297 5.61 -23.14 -3.41
CA LEU A 297 5.08 -22.73 -4.71
C LEU A 297 6.09 -21.95 -5.53
N ALA A 298 6.95 -21.12 -4.91
CA ALA A 298 8.04 -20.45 -5.59
C ALA A 298 9.05 -21.47 -6.18
N ILE A 299 9.44 -22.49 -5.39
CA ILE A 299 10.29 -23.58 -5.87
C ILE A 299 9.63 -24.31 -7.04
N ALA A 300 8.34 -24.65 -6.93
CA ALA A 300 7.61 -25.30 -8.01
C ALA A 300 7.61 -24.49 -9.31
N GLN A 301 7.47 -23.15 -9.24
CA GLN A 301 7.59 -22.28 -10.43
C GLN A 301 8.99 -22.27 -11.04
N GLY A 302 10.03 -22.36 -10.21
CA GLY A 302 11.43 -22.38 -10.68
C GLY A 302 11.88 -23.72 -11.26
N THR A 303 11.23 -24.83 -10.86
CA THR A 303 11.62 -26.19 -11.29
C THR A 303 10.79 -26.74 -12.46
N SER A 304 9.70 -26.05 -12.83
CA SER A 304 8.85 -26.47 -13.96
C SER A 304 9.60 -26.29 -15.28
N SER A 305 10.03 -27.40 -15.86
CA SER A 305 10.73 -27.43 -17.15
C SER A 305 9.79 -26.95 -18.28
N GLY A 306 10.00 -25.71 -18.74
CA GLY A 306 9.32 -25.13 -19.90
C GLY A 306 8.17 -24.16 -19.62
N ASP A 307 7.49 -24.24 -18.48
CA ASP A 307 6.31 -23.40 -18.15
C ASP A 307 6.53 -22.49 -16.92
N GLY A 308 7.75 -22.39 -16.40
CA GLY A 308 8.09 -21.57 -15.26
C GLY A 308 7.91 -20.08 -15.55
N ASN A 309 7.10 -19.38 -14.73
CA ASN A 309 6.90 -17.95 -14.87
C ASN A 309 7.64 -17.20 -13.77
N ILE A 310 8.70 -16.47 -14.13
CA ILE A 310 9.55 -15.74 -13.18
C ILE A 310 8.77 -14.71 -12.37
N LYS A 311 7.76 -14.03 -12.94
CA LYS A 311 6.92 -13.09 -12.20
C LYS A 311 6.05 -13.80 -11.16
N ALA A 312 5.57 -15.02 -11.48
CA ALA A 312 4.87 -15.87 -10.51
C ALA A 312 5.79 -16.37 -9.40
N LEU A 313 7.02 -16.77 -9.74
CA LEU A 313 8.03 -17.14 -8.75
C LEU A 313 8.25 -15.99 -7.76
N ILE A 314 8.51 -14.78 -8.25
CA ILE A 314 8.71 -13.59 -7.41
C ILE A 314 7.46 -13.29 -6.56
N SER A 315 6.26 -13.48 -7.09
CA SER A 315 5.02 -13.24 -6.32
C SER A 315 4.83 -14.27 -5.19
N TYR A 316 5.16 -15.54 -5.42
CA TYR A 316 5.10 -16.56 -4.37
C TYR A 316 6.20 -16.38 -3.31
N THR A 317 7.41 -15.94 -3.68
CA THR A 317 8.41 -15.54 -2.69
C THR A 317 7.93 -14.36 -1.85
N SER A 318 7.23 -13.39 -2.45
CA SER A 318 6.63 -12.27 -1.71
C SER A 318 5.58 -12.73 -0.71
N ILE A 319 4.72 -13.69 -1.04
CA ILE A 319 3.76 -14.30 -0.09
C ILE A 319 4.49 -14.91 1.12
N SER A 320 5.58 -15.62 0.88
CA SER A 320 6.44 -16.15 1.95
C SER A 320 7.02 -15.03 2.82
N HIS A 321 7.55 -13.97 2.21
CA HIS A 321 8.14 -12.84 2.92
C HIS A 321 7.09 -12.06 3.74
N PHE A 322 5.86 -11.90 3.25
CA PHE A 322 4.77 -11.32 4.05
C PHE A 322 4.39 -12.18 5.25
N GLY A 323 4.53 -13.49 5.15
CA GLY A 323 4.45 -14.38 6.31
C GLY A 323 5.46 -14.00 7.40
N PHE A 324 6.74 -13.78 7.05
CA PHE A 324 7.76 -13.33 8.02
C PHE A 324 7.45 -11.95 8.60
N ILE A 325 7.01 -10.99 7.78
CA ILE A 325 6.66 -9.64 8.25
C ILE A 325 5.49 -9.71 9.23
N THR A 326 4.41 -10.44 8.89
CA THR A 326 3.23 -10.58 9.74
C THR A 326 3.54 -11.31 11.03
N LEU A 327 4.36 -12.36 10.97
CA LEU A 327 4.87 -13.04 12.16
C LEU A 327 5.62 -12.06 13.08
N GLY A 328 6.50 -11.23 12.52
CA GLY A 328 7.22 -10.21 13.27
C GLY A 328 6.31 -9.17 13.92
N ILE A 329 5.21 -8.78 13.24
CA ILE A 329 4.22 -7.83 13.79
C ILE A 329 3.48 -8.44 15.00
N PHE A 330 3.07 -9.71 14.92
CA PHE A 330 2.28 -10.37 15.96
C PHE A 330 3.08 -11.18 16.97
N ALA A 331 4.42 -11.09 16.95
CA ALA A 331 5.29 -11.62 18.00
C ALA A 331 5.37 -10.72 19.22
N PHE A 332 4.84 -9.50 19.18
CA PHE A 332 4.71 -8.53 20.27
C PHE A 332 6.02 -8.21 21.02
N THR A 333 7.15 -8.20 20.34
CA THR A 333 8.42 -7.70 20.90
C THR A 333 8.89 -6.45 20.16
N GLN A 334 9.62 -5.58 20.83
CA GLN A 334 10.18 -4.39 20.20
C GLN A 334 11.14 -4.74 19.06
N GLN A 335 11.94 -5.79 19.25
CA GLN A 335 12.83 -6.29 18.21
C GLN A 335 12.10 -6.80 16.99
N SER A 336 10.99 -7.56 17.18
CA SER A 336 10.23 -8.09 16.07
C SER A 336 9.52 -6.99 15.28
N HIS A 337 8.98 -5.97 15.95
CA HIS A 337 8.36 -4.82 15.26
C HIS A 337 9.39 -4.02 14.44
N SER A 338 10.56 -3.75 15.01
CA SER A 338 11.65 -3.08 14.28
C SER A 338 12.14 -3.94 13.11
N GLY A 339 12.28 -5.24 13.30
CA GLY A 339 12.64 -6.20 12.26
C GLY A 339 11.62 -6.28 11.16
N ALA A 340 10.32 -6.32 11.47
CA ALA A 340 9.23 -6.32 10.49
C ALA A 340 9.22 -5.04 9.66
N THR A 341 9.41 -3.87 10.30
CA THR A 341 9.49 -2.58 9.61
C THR A 341 10.68 -2.53 8.66
N LEU A 342 11.86 -2.92 9.10
CA LEU A 342 13.05 -2.99 8.25
C LEU A 342 12.85 -3.98 7.10
N TYR A 343 12.20 -5.10 7.38
CA TYR A 343 11.93 -6.12 6.35
C TYR A 343 10.96 -5.61 5.27
N MET A 344 9.96 -4.80 5.63
CA MET A 344 9.09 -4.16 4.63
C MET A 344 9.91 -3.33 3.62
N ILE A 345 10.87 -2.56 4.08
CA ILE A 345 11.73 -1.72 3.22
C ILE A 345 12.65 -2.61 2.35
N ASN A 346 13.34 -3.57 2.96
CA ASN A 346 14.23 -4.48 2.24
C ASN A 346 13.49 -5.30 1.18
N HIS A 347 12.30 -5.82 1.53
CA HIS A 347 11.44 -6.53 0.60
C HIS A 347 11.01 -5.62 -0.56
N GLY A 348 10.70 -4.34 -0.29
CA GLY A 348 10.35 -3.38 -1.33
C GLY A 348 11.47 -3.24 -2.38
N PHE A 349 12.70 -2.97 -1.96
CA PHE A 349 13.83 -2.81 -2.86
C PHE A 349 14.22 -4.11 -3.58
N SER A 350 14.29 -5.23 -2.86
CA SER A 350 14.69 -6.51 -3.46
C SER A 350 13.66 -7.01 -4.48
N THR A 351 12.37 -6.90 -4.18
CA THR A 351 11.29 -7.28 -5.10
C THR A 351 11.25 -6.36 -6.32
N ALA A 352 11.47 -5.05 -6.12
CA ALA A 352 11.59 -4.10 -7.21
C ALA A 352 12.72 -4.49 -8.17
N ALA A 353 13.92 -4.76 -7.64
CA ALA A 353 15.06 -5.18 -8.44
C ALA A 353 14.77 -6.47 -9.22
N LEU A 354 14.15 -7.47 -8.59
CA LEU A 354 13.80 -8.74 -9.23
C LEU A 354 12.82 -8.56 -10.40
N PHE A 355 11.76 -7.76 -10.22
CA PHE A 355 10.80 -7.50 -11.32
C PHE A 355 11.41 -6.69 -12.46
N LEU A 356 12.28 -5.72 -12.16
CA LEU A 356 12.98 -4.96 -13.20
C LEU A 356 13.92 -5.85 -14.01
N ILE A 357 14.68 -6.73 -13.36
CA ILE A 357 15.54 -7.71 -14.03
C ILE A 357 14.70 -8.67 -14.88
N ALA A 358 13.59 -9.17 -14.33
CA ALA A 358 12.67 -10.06 -15.06
C ALA A 358 12.01 -9.37 -16.27
N GLY A 359 11.99 -8.04 -16.32
CA GLY A 359 11.47 -7.27 -17.46
C GLY A 359 12.50 -7.00 -18.57
N ILE A 360 13.78 -7.25 -18.31
CA ILE A 360 14.85 -7.05 -19.31
C ILE A 360 15.03 -8.28 -20.22
N GLY A 361 14.66 -9.45 -19.74
CA GLY A 361 14.73 -10.73 -20.49
C GLY A 361 13.42 -11.07 -21.13
#